data_bf2b7d71cdcabf41993da7c48049b9be
#
_entry.id   bf2b7d71cdcabf41993da7c48049b9be
#
_cell.length_a   1.000
_cell.length_b   1.000
_cell.length_c   1.000
_cell.angle_alpha   90.00
_cell.angle_beta   90.00
_cell.angle_gamma   90.00
#
_symmetry.space_group_name_H-M   'P 1'
#
loop_
_entity.id
_entity.type
_entity.pdbx_description
1 polymer ?
#
loop_
_entity_poly.entity_id
_entity_poly.type
_entity_poly.pdbx_seq_one_letter_code
_entity_poly.pdbx_strand_id
1 'polypeptide(L)'
;MQLFYFIDIDNSIMLKIYFAGSIRGGRTDAELYRRMIEYLKKDTIVLTEHIGDPSILATEGAEKSDIDIYRQDTAWLREADMVIAECTSPSLGVGYELAYAERFGKPVHILYNRSRTNLSAMLTGDEYFHIYPYSDECEVFAILEKILCR
;
A
#
# COMPACT_ATOMS: atom_id res chain seq x y z
N MET A 1 -18.79 -47.95 12.07
CA MET A 1 -18.15 -47.28 10.92
C MET A 1 -18.35 -45.79 11.09
N GLN A 2 -17.35 -45.11 11.64
CA GLN A 2 -17.44 -43.70 12.02
C GLN A 2 -16.86 -42.89 10.85
N LEU A 3 -17.72 -42.16 10.14
CA LEU A 3 -17.34 -41.23 9.07
C LEU A 3 -16.69 -40.02 9.75
N PHE A 4 -15.40 -39.87 9.62
CA PHE A 4 -14.72 -38.62 9.91
C PHE A 4 -14.99 -37.65 8.77
N TYR A 5 -15.87 -36.68 9.01
CA TYR A 5 -15.94 -35.47 8.19
C TYR A 5 -14.68 -34.66 8.46
N PHE A 6 -13.74 -34.67 7.52
CA PHE A 6 -12.73 -33.63 7.41
C PHE A 6 -13.47 -32.38 6.92
N ILE A 7 -13.76 -31.47 7.85
CA ILE A 7 -14.11 -30.11 7.50
C ILE A 7 -12.78 -29.43 7.19
N ASP A 8 -12.44 -29.29 5.90
CA ASP A 8 -11.43 -28.34 5.45
C ASP A 8 -11.97 -26.94 5.72
N ILE A 9 -11.65 -26.42 6.92
CA ILE A 9 -11.82 -25.00 7.25
C ILE A 9 -10.49 -24.32 6.94
N ASP A 10 -10.18 -24.11 5.68
CA ASP A 10 -9.19 -23.14 5.28
C ASP A 10 -9.75 -22.24 4.16
N ASN A 11 -10.83 -21.56 4.49
CA ASN A 11 -11.29 -20.40 3.76
C ASN A 11 -10.88 -19.15 4.51
N SER A 12 -9.57 -19.06 4.84
CA SER A 12 -8.99 -17.83 5.33
C SER A 12 -9.06 -16.81 4.20
N ILE A 13 -10.02 -15.89 4.28
CA ILE A 13 -10.13 -14.75 3.36
C ILE A 13 -8.84 -13.97 3.53
N MET A 14 -7.94 -14.05 2.55
CA MET A 14 -6.68 -13.32 2.57
C MET A 14 -6.95 -11.82 2.53
N LEU A 15 -6.29 -11.09 3.43
CA LEU A 15 -6.38 -9.64 3.52
C LEU A 15 -5.91 -8.99 2.20
N LYS A 16 -6.70 -8.08 1.65
CA LYS A 16 -6.38 -7.34 0.44
C LYS A 16 -5.80 -5.97 0.79
N ILE A 17 -4.60 -5.71 0.33
CA ILE A 17 -3.86 -4.47 0.59
C ILE A 17 -3.74 -3.67 -0.70
N TYR A 18 -4.04 -2.37 -0.60
CA TYR A 18 -3.64 -1.39 -1.58
C TYR A 18 -2.32 -0.77 -1.11
N PHE A 19 -1.22 -1.03 -1.82
CA PHE A 19 0.05 -0.38 -1.56
C PHE A 19 0.15 0.90 -2.40
N ALA A 20 0.43 2.03 -1.77
CA ALA A 20 0.62 3.32 -2.42
C ALA A 20 2.07 3.80 -2.29
N GLY A 21 2.65 4.22 -3.40
CA GLY A 21 4.00 4.77 -3.46
C GLY A 21 4.16 5.67 -4.69
N SER A 22 5.13 6.58 -4.65
CA SER A 22 5.36 7.53 -5.73
C SER A 22 5.78 6.82 -7.02
N ILE A 23 5.04 7.08 -8.11
CA ILE A 23 5.39 6.65 -9.47
C ILE A 23 5.88 7.86 -10.27
N ARG A 24 4.97 8.75 -10.65
CA ARG A 24 5.27 9.94 -11.47
C ARG A 24 5.96 11.07 -10.69
N GLY A 25 5.82 11.10 -9.37
CA GLY A 25 6.49 12.05 -8.48
C GLY A 25 7.97 11.73 -8.21
N GLY A 26 8.45 10.57 -8.68
CA GLY A 26 9.83 10.08 -8.53
C GLY A 26 9.86 8.61 -8.12
N ARG A 27 10.92 7.91 -8.51
CA ARG A 27 11.12 6.47 -8.28
C ARG A 27 12.33 6.17 -7.39
N THR A 28 12.76 7.16 -6.59
CA THR A 28 13.93 7.01 -5.69
C THR A 28 13.81 5.82 -4.74
N ASP A 29 12.59 5.55 -4.28
CA ASP A 29 12.31 4.49 -3.30
C ASP A 29 11.73 3.21 -3.93
N ALA A 30 11.80 3.05 -5.26
CA ALA A 30 11.20 1.92 -5.98
C ALA A 30 11.69 0.55 -5.46
N GLU A 31 12.97 0.44 -5.11
CA GLU A 31 13.53 -0.80 -4.58
C GLU A 31 12.99 -1.13 -3.18
N LEU A 32 12.79 -0.11 -2.34
CA LEU A 32 12.12 -0.29 -1.05
C LEU A 32 10.67 -0.75 -1.25
N TYR A 33 9.93 -0.13 -2.18
CA TYR A 33 8.55 -0.53 -2.50
C TYR A 33 8.49 -2.00 -2.92
N ARG A 34 9.41 -2.44 -3.78
CA ARG A 34 9.49 -3.84 -4.21
C ARG A 34 9.64 -4.78 -3.02
N ARG A 35 10.56 -4.50 -2.10
CA ARG A 35 10.78 -5.33 -0.90
C ARG A 35 9.60 -5.30 0.06
N MET A 36 8.96 -4.14 0.25
CA MET A 36 7.74 -4.04 1.07
C MET A 36 6.61 -4.88 0.48
N ILE A 37 6.38 -4.77 -0.83
CA ILE A 37 5.34 -5.54 -1.54
C ILE A 37 5.62 -7.04 -1.45
N GLU A 38 6.86 -7.48 -1.68
CA GLU A 38 7.23 -8.90 -1.54
C GLU A 38 7.02 -9.43 -0.11
N TYR A 39 7.30 -8.59 0.89
CA TYR A 39 7.05 -8.94 2.29
C TYR A 39 5.55 -9.11 2.57
N LEU A 40 4.73 -8.16 2.11
CA LEU A 40 3.27 -8.20 2.28
C LEU A 40 2.64 -9.40 1.56
N LYS A 41 3.10 -9.73 0.36
CA LYS A 41 2.57 -10.84 -0.45
C LYS A 41 2.75 -12.23 0.17
N LYS A 42 3.54 -12.37 1.22
CA LYS A 42 3.72 -13.68 1.89
C LYS A 42 2.40 -14.22 2.44
N ASP A 43 1.54 -13.33 2.97
CA ASP A 43 0.31 -13.73 3.65
C ASP A 43 -0.90 -12.85 3.29
N THR A 44 -0.75 -11.94 2.32
CA THR A 44 -1.81 -11.04 1.87
C THR A 44 -1.84 -10.94 0.35
N ILE A 45 -2.92 -10.39 -0.19
CA ILE A 45 -3.04 -10.04 -1.59
C ILE A 45 -2.73 -8.55 -1.73
N VAL A 46 -1.67 -8.19 -2.46
CA VAL A 46 -1.36 -6.80 -2.79
C VAL A 46 -1.93 -6.47 -4.16
N LEU A 47 -3.02 -5.69 -4.19
CA LEU A 47 -3.74 -5.36 -5.43
C LEU A 47 -2.91 -4.53 -6.41
N THR A 48 -2.01 -3.70 -5.87
CA THR A 48 -1.12 -2.78 -6.60
C THR A 48 0.32 -3.28 -6.67
N GLU A 49 0.54 -4.60 -6.78
CA GLU A 49 1.89 -5.19 -6.76
C GLU A 49 2.83 -4.62 -7.85
N HIS A 50 2.28 -4.14 -8.96
CA HIS A 50 3.02 -3.50 -10.05
C HIS A 50 3.78 -2.23 -9.65
N ILE A 51 3.40 -1.56 -8.55
CA ILE A 51 4.12 -0.38 -8.01
C ILE A 51 5.59 -0.70 -7.71
N GLY A 52 5.90 -1.93 -7.34
CA GLY A 52 7.26 -2.41 -7.13
C GLY A 52 8.06 -2.66 -8.42
N ASP A 53 7.44 -2.58 -9.60
CA ASP A 53 8.13 -2.81 -10.87
C ASP A 53 8.96 -1.58 -11.27
N PRO A 54 10.29 -1.70 -11.46
CA PRO A 54 11.13 -0.59 -11.89
C PRO A 54 10.75 -0.03 -13.27
N SER A 55 10.10 -0.81 -14.13
CA SER A 55 9.71 -0.43 -15.49
C SER A 55 8.31 0.20 -15.58
N ILE A 56 7.63 0.43 -14.48
CA ILE A 56 6.22 0.85 -14.44
C ILE A 56 5.93 2.11 -15.26
N LEU A 57 6.83 3.10 -15.26
CA LEU A 57 6.64 4.33 -16.05
C LEU A 57 6.63 4.05 -17.55
N ALA A 58 7.41 3.08 -18.02
CA ALA A 58 7.44 2.70 -19.44
C ALA A 58 6.17 1.94 -19.83
N THR A 59 5.66 1.06 -18.95
CA THR A 59 4.46 0.26 -19.21
C THR A 59 3.17 1.06 -19.05
N GLU A 60 3.02 1.84 -18.00
CA GLU A 60 1.81 2.65 -17.79
C GLU A 60 1.64 3.75 -18.84
N GLY A 61 2.74 4.41 -19.24
CA GLY A 61 2.69 5.46 -20.27
C GLY A 61 2.43 4.96 -21.69
N ALA A 62 2.67 3.67 -21.97
CA ALA A 62 2.52 3.08 -23.29
C ALA A 62 1.19 2.32 -23.50
N GLU A 63 0.58 1.78 -22.42
CA GLU A 63 -0.51 0.81 -22.52
C GLU A 63 -1.83 1.29 -21.92
N LYS A 64 -1.81 2.24 -20.97
CA LYS A 64 -3.01 2.70 -20.25
C LYS A 64 -3.22 4.20 -20.36
N SER A 65 -4.46 4.61 -20.62
CA SER A 65 -4.85 6.02 -20.51
C SER A 65 -4.97 6.44 -19.04
N ASP A 66 -4.91 7.77 -18.78
CA ASP A 66 -5.12 8.30 -17.44
C ASP A 66 -6.49 7.92 -16.86
N ILE A 67 -7.51 7.78 -17.72
CA ILE A 67 -8.85 7.32 -17.32
C ILE A 67 -8.82 5.88 -16.86
N ASP A 68 -8.08 5.01 -17.55
CA ASP A 68 -7.97 3.59 -17.21
C ASP A 68 -7.23 3.40 -15.89
N ILE A 69 -6.13 4.15 -15.68
CA ILE A 69 -5.38 4.17 -14.42
C ILE A 69 -6.30 4.61 -13.27
N TYR A 70 -6.98 5.74 -13.42
CA TYR A 70 -7.90 6.24 -12.41
C TYR A 70 -9.01 5.24 -12.05
N ARG A 71 -9.65 4.64 -13.06
CA ARG A 71 -10.71 3.65 -12.83
C ARG A 71 -10.19 2.40 -12.13
N GLN A 72 -9.04 1.92 -12.52
CA GLN A 72 -8.42 0.74 -11.94
C GLN A 72 -8.02 0.99 -10.48
N ASP A 73 -7.30 2.06 -10.20
CA ASP A 73 -6.80 2.37 -8.87
C ASP A 73 -7.94 2.66 -7.89
N THR A 74 -8.95 3.42 -8.31
CA THR A 74 -10.13 3.67 -7.47
C THR A 74 -10.98 2.42 -7.23
N ALA A 75 -11.04 1.50 -8.19
CA ALA A 75 -11.70 0.20 -7.98
C ALA A 75 -10.93 -0.63 -6.94
N TRP A 76 -9.61 -0.71 -7.02
CA TRP A 76 -8.77 -1.41 -6.04
C TRP A 76 -8.82 -0.77 -4.65
N LEU A 77 -8.85 0.57 -4.55
CA LEU A 77 -9.03 1.27 -3.27
C LEU A 77 -10.35 0.88 -2.60
N ARG A 78 -11.42 0.75 -3.36
CA ARG A 78 -12.71 0.29 -2.82
C ARG A 78 -12.71 -1.19 -2.44
N GLU A 79 -11.97 -2.02 -3.17
CA GLU A 79 -11.84 -3.45 -2.92
C GLU A 79 -10.95 -3.77 -1.73
N ALA A 80 -9.92 -2.97 -1.48
CA ALA A 80 -8.93 -3.19 -0.43
C ALA A 80 -9.55 -3.20 0.97
N ASP A 81 -8.98 -3.99 1.86
CA ASP A 81 -9.32 -4.01 3.28
C ASP A 81 -8.57 -2.90 4.03
N MET A 82 -7.39 -2.53 3.55
CA MET A 82 -6.57 -1.40 4.07
C MET A 82 -5.63 -0.84 3.01
N VAL A 83 -5.14 0.35 3.27
CA VAL A 83 -4.09 1.01 2.48
C VAL A 83 -2.81 1.09 3.31
N ILE A 84 -1.69 0.73 2.70
CA ILE A 84 -0.34 0.95 3.23
C ILE A 84 0.39 1.84 2.23
N ALA A 85 0.83 3.01 2.68
CA ALA A 85 1.50 3.98 1.83
C ALA A 85 2.92 4.28 2.32
N GLU A 86 3.86 4.38 1.41
CA GLU A 86 5.19 4.93 1.68
C GLU A 86 5.27 6.33 1.06
N CYS A 87 5.37 7.36 1.93
CA CYS A 87 5.21 8.76 1.58
C CYS A 87 6.48 9.60 1.75
N THR A 88 7.67 8.99 1.74
CA THR A 88 8.93 9.74 1.81
C THR A 88 9.10 10.65 0.59
N SER A 89 8.84 10.14 -0.61
CA SER A 89 8.82 10.94 -1.83
C SER A 89 7.44 11.54 -2.05
N PRO A 90 7.32 12.89 -2.13
CA PRO A 90 6.02 13.54 -2.36
C PRO A 90 5.38 13.08 -3.66
N SER A 91 4.06 12.82 -3.61
CA SER A 91 3.26 12.43 -4.77
C SER A 91 1.83 12.96 -4.64
N LEU A 92 1.39 13.73 -5.64
CA LEU A 92 0.01 14.21 -5.72
C LEU A 92 -0.98 13.05 -5.85
N GLY A 93 -0.60 12.02 -6.63
CA GLY A 93 -1.42 10.82 -6.82
C GLY A 93 -1.63 10.07 -5.51
N VAL A 94 -0.55 9.82 -4.77
CA VAL A 94 -0.64 9.17 -3.45
C VAL A 94 -1.53 9.98 -2.49
N GLY A 95 -1.34 11.30 -2.42
CA GLY A 95 -2.21 12.16 -1.58
C GLY A 95 -3.69 12.03 -1.95
N TYR A 96 -4.01 11.97 -3.24
CA TYR A 96 -5.38 11.74 -3.71
C TYR A 96 -5.92 10.37 -3.28
N GLU A 97 -5.11 9.32 -3.41
CA GLU A 97 -5.46 7.94 -3.02
C GLU A 97 -5.76 7.82 -1.54
N LEU A 98 -4.96 8.49 -0.68
CA LEU A 98 -5.16 8.49 0.77
C LEU A 98 -6.50 9.14 1.16
N ALA A 99 -6.80 10.31 0.59
CA ALA A 99 -8.07 10.98 0.83
C ALA A 99 -9.27 10.19 0.27
N TYR A 100 -9.07 9.52 -0.88
CA TYR A 100 -10.08 8.64 -1.45
C TYR A 100 -10.36 7.44 -0.54
N ALA A 101 -9.31 6.82 0.01
CA ALA A 101 -9.43 5.70 0.96
C ALA A 101 -10.18 6.11 2.24
N GLU A 102 -9.85 7.27 2.81
CA GLU A 102 -10.56 7.83 3.96
C GLU A 102 -12.05 7.99 3.66
N ARG A 103 -12.41 8.58 2.51
CA ARG A 103 -13.80 8.77 2.08
C ARG A 103 -14.60 7.46 2.06
N PHE A 104 -13.94 6.34 1.75
CA PHE A 104 -14.55 5.01 1.71
C PHE A 104 -14.33 4.21 3.01
N GLY A 105 -13.86 4.86 4.08
CA GLY A 105 -13.70 4.25 5.39
C GLY A 105 -12.63 3.17 5.45
N LYS A 106 -11.64 3.19 4.56
CA LYS A 106 -10.55 2.21 4.53
C LYS A 106 -9.48 2.60 5.54
N PRO A 107 -9.02 1.71 6.44
CA PRO A 107 -7.87 1.97 7.28
C PRO A 107 -6.65 2.37 6.44
N VAL A 108 -5.96 3.44 6.82
CA VAL A 108 -4.81 3.98 6.10
C VAL A 108 -3.59 4.05 7.02
N HIS A 109 -2.52 3.38 6.62
CA HIS A 109 -1.25 3.34 7.32
C HIS A 109 -0.18 4.01 6.45
N ILE A 110 0.44 5.08 6.97
CA ILE A 110 1.41 5.90 6.26
C ILE A 110 2.78 5.72 6.89
N LEU A 111 3.75 5.23 6.13
CA LEU A 111 5.15 5.16 6.51
C LEU A 111 5.93 6.28 5.82
N TYR A 112 6.90 6.87 6.50
CA TYR A 112 7.82 7.84 5.89
C TYR A 112 9.15 7.90 6.62
N ASN A 113 10.21 8.18 5.88
CA ASN A 113 11.55 8.38 6.45
C ASN A 113 11.68 9.80 7.02
N ARG A 114 11.66 9.90 8.35
CA ARG A 114 11.73 11.17 9.08
C ARG A 114 13.05 11.93 8.93
N SER A 115 14.11 11.24 8.46
CA SER A 115 15.41 11.87 8.21
C SER A 115 15.47 12.54 6.83
N ARG A 116 14.54 12.20 5.92
CA ARG A 116 14.54 12.66 4.53
C ARG A 116 13.42 13.63 4.20
N THR A 117 12.31 13.60 4.93
CA THR A 117 11.16 14.44 4.63
C THR A 117 10.34 14.78 5.86
N ASN A 118 9.59 15.87 5.76
CA ASN A 118 8.47 16.18 6.61
C ASN A 118 7.19 15.95 5.82
N LEU A 119 6.25 15.19 6.37
CA LEU A 119 4.96 15.00 5.73
C LEU A 119 4.17 16.31 5.61
N SER A 120 3.30 16.38 4.61
CA SER A 120 2.32 17.45 4.50
C SER A 120 1.48 17.57 5.78
N ALA A 121 1.20 18.81 6.20
CA ALA A 121 0.30 19.08 7.32
C ALA A 121 -1.11 18.51 7.11
N MET A 122 -1.53 18.31 5.85
CA MET A 122 -2.79 17.67 5.51
C MET A 122 -2.83 16.18 5.90
N LEU A 123 -1.66 15.53 6.00
CA LEU A 123 -1.56 14.14 6.45
C LEU A 123 -1.34 14.07 7.96
N THR A 124 -0.41 14.88 8.50
CA THR A 124 -0.08 14.84 9.92
C THR A 124 -1.17 15.44 10.82
N GLY A 125 -1.98 16.34 10.30
CA GLY A 125 -3.08 16.97 11.01
C GLY A 125 -4.40 16.18 10.96
N ASP A 126 -4.46 15.12 10.14
CA ASP A 126 -5.64 14.28 10.02
C ASP A 126 -5.55 13.09 10.98
N GLU A 127 -6.41 13.09 11.99
CA GLU A 127 -6.44 12.01 13.01
C GLU A 127 -6.95 10.66 12.46
N TYR A 128 -7.48 10.64 11.26
CA TYR A 128 -7.90 9.39 10.59
C TYR A 128 -6.72 8.49 10.24
N PHE A 129 -5.58 9.08 9.86
CA PHE A 129 -4.42 8.35 9.38
C PHE A 129 -3.55 7.79 10.53
N HIS A 130 -3.10 6.54 10.37
CA HIS A 130 -2.07 5.96 11.23
C HIS A 130 -0.69 6.24 10.63
N ILE A 131 0.12 7.08 11.29
CA ILE A 131 1.40 7.55 10.77
C ILE A 131 2.56 6.91 11.51
N TYR A 132 3.51 6.36 10.73
CA TYR A 132 4.67 5.63 11.24
C TYR A 132 5.97 6.23 10.68
N PRO A 133 6.63 7.12 11.44
CA PRO A 133 7.95 7.59 11.07
C PRO A 133 8.99 6.48 11.27
N TYR A 134 9.93 6.36 10.34
CA TYR A 134 11.05 5.46 10.44
C TYR A 134 12.37 6.17 10.06
N SER A 135 13.51 5.60 10.43
CA SER A 135 14.85 6.12 10.09
C SER A 135 15.63 5.17 9.20
N ASP A 136 15.40 3.86 9.34
CA ASP A 136 16.08 2.83 8.56
C ASP A 136 15.10 1.74 8.11
N GLU A 137 15.56 0.88 7.22
CA GLU A 137 14.73 -0.14 6.60
C GLU A 137 14.28 -1.25 7.58
N CYS A 138 15.08 -1.54 8.61
CA CYS A 138 14.68 -2.53 9.61
C CYS A 138 13.41 -2.09 10.35
N GLU A 139 13.31 -0.79 10.64
CA GLU A 139 12.10 -0.21 11.24
C GLU A 139 10.88 -0.37 10.33
N VAL A 140 11.04 -0.26 9.00
CA VAL A 140 9.93 -0.44 8.04
C VAL A 140 9.29 -1.82 8.21
N PHE A 141 10.08 -2.89 8.22
CA PHE A 141 9.54 -4.24 8.34
C PHE A 141 8.94 -4.52 9.71
N ALA A 142 9.51 -3.97 10.78
CA ALA A 142 8.91 -4.04 12.12
C ALA A 142 7.54 -3.33 12.17
N ILE A 143 7.40 -2.20 11.47
CA ILE A 143 6.11 -1.49 11.33
C ILE A 143 5.10 -2.34 10.56
N LEU A 144 5.51 -2.96 9.44
CA LEU A 144 4.62 -3.83 8.66
C LEU A 144 4.13 -5.02 9.48
N GLU A 145 5.00 -5.66 10.27
CA GLU A 145 4.58 -6.72 11.22
C GLU A 145 3.52 -6.22 12.18
N LYS A 146 3.75 -5.05 12.78
CA LYS A 146 2.80 -4.44 13.72
C LYS A 146 1.45 -4.16 13.05
N ILE A 147 1.44 -3.61 11.83
CA ILE A 147 0.21 -3.31 11.08
C ILE A 147 -0.56 -4.61 10.80
N LEU A 148 0.13 -5.68 10.44
CA LEU A 148 -0.47 -6.97 10.16
C LEU A 148 -0.79 -7.80 11.43
N CYS A 149 -0.54 -7.26 12.62
CA CYS A 149 -0.75 -7.94 13.91
C CYS A 149 -0.01 -9.29 14.02
N ARG A 150 1.24 -9.36 13.57
CA ARG A 150 2.10 -10.54 13.65
C ARG A 150 3.04 -10.49 14.83
#